data_81f193ba6be7a1f86258e21944737205
#
_entry.id   81f193ba6be7a1f86258e21944737205
#
_cell.length_a   1.000
_cell.length_b   1.000
_cell.length_c   1.000
_cell.angle_alpha   90.00
_cell.angle_beta   90.00
_cell.angle_gamma   90.00
#
_symmetry.space_group_name_H-M   'P 1'
#
loop_
_entity.id
_entity.type
_entity.pdbx_description
1 polymer ?
#
loop_
_entity_poly.entity_id
_entity_poly.type
_entity_poly.pdbx_seq_one_letter_code
_entity_poly.pdbx_strand_id
1 'polypeptide(L)'
;MRLHGQYRTAILNLLELCKKWGESTRIVTLCTRALELDPYEERLYLEKIVALETLGRHEEAEDLARRGSAMGCLHHAIEPGRAGSAYRQMRQADRNMESEVSKLISALPDTEDTGACICDFETFKEIYRVQRGVQVRYGLQVFLAILTVAPSQNTDADETALMVEQLGDLIHTNLRQCDVAARYTDMQYVVMLSGSTAESGTGPLERIKAAFYRIPAHGRYLLSYSLYVPEAKADSGRARRRKKTAKKEK
;
A
#
# COMPACT_ATOMS: atom_id res chain seq x y z
N MET A 1 -21.18 -6.65 4.54
CA MET A 1 -20.23 -5.54 4.80
C MET A 1 -19.93 -4.64 3.59
N ARG A 2 -19.79 -5.13 2.33
CA ARG A 2 -19.50 -4.26 1.15
C ARG A 2 -20.64 -3.29 0.78
N LEU A 3 -21.90 -3.67 0.93
CA LEU A 3 -23.05 -2.83 0.60
C LEU A 3 -23.18 -1.60 1.51
N HIS A 4 -22.80 -1.72 2.79
CA HIS A 4 -22.84 -0.62 3.76
C HIS A 4 -21.83 0.48 3.39
N GLY A 5 -20.63 0.12 2.96
CA GLY A 5 -19.61 1.08 2.54
C GLY A 5 -19.98 1.84 1.26
N GLN A 6 -20.56 1.15 0.27
CA GLN A 6 -21.01 1.78 -0.98
C GLN A 6 -22.17 2.73 -0.77
N TYR A 7 -23.14 2.34 0.08
CA TYR A 7 -24.27 3.18 0.45
C TYR A 7 -23.82 4.45 1.16
N ARG A 8 -22.90 4.32 2.14
CA ARG A 8 -22.32 5.47 2.85
C ARG A 8 -21.64 6.44 1.87
N THR A 9 -20.81 5.95 0.97
CA THR A 9 -20.13 6.77 -0.04
C THR A 9 -21.14 7.49 -0.94
N ALA A 10 -22.18 6.80 -1.40
CA ALA A 10 -23.22 7.40 -2.25
C ALA A 10 -23.98 8.51 -1.51
N ILE A 11 -24.36 8.31 -0.25
CA ILE A 11 -25.03 9.33 0.58
C ILE A 11 -24.15 10.56 0.74
N LEU A 12 -22.87 10.37 1.10
CA LEU A 12 -21.93 11.48 1.29
C LEU A 12 -21.73 12.29 -0.03
N ASN A 13 -21.66 11.62 -1.17
CA ASN A 13 -21.56 12.30 -2.46
C ASN A 13 -22.85 13.08 -2.79
N LEU A 14 -24.02 12.54 -2.50
CA LEU A 14 -25.29 13.24 -2.68
C LEU A 14 -25.40 14.48 -1.76
N LEU A 15 -24.93 14.39 -0.52
CA LEU A 15 -24.89 15.52 0.39
C LEU A 15 -24.00 16.66 -0.14
N GLU A 16 -22.83 16.31 -0.71
CA GLU A 16 -21.95 17.32 -1.33
C GLU A 16 -22.62 18.01 -2.53
N LEU A 17 -23.37 17.28 -3.35
CA LEU A 17 -24.12 17.87 -4.45
C LEU A 17 -25.24 18.79 -3.95
N CYS A 18 -26.02 18.35 -2.96
CA CYS A 18 -27.08 19.17 -2.37
C CYS A 18 -26.53 20.48 -1.75
N LYS A 19 -25.34 20.41 -1.13
CA LYS A 19 -24.65 21.63 -0.63
C LYS A 19 -24.27 22.60 -1.73
N LYS A 20 -23.73 22.10 -2.85
CA LYS A 20 -23.36 22.94 -4.01
C LYS A 20 -24.58 23.68 -4.56
N TRP A 21 -25.76 23.07 -4.45
CA TRP A 21 -27.02 23.67 -4.94
C TRP A 21 -27.81 24.42 -3.88
N GLY A 22 -27.32 24.46 -2.62
CA GLY A 22 -28.00 25.16 -1.51
C GLY A 22 -29.28 24.47 -1.04
N GLU A 23 -29.48 23.20 -1.34
CA GLU A 23 -30.72 22.45 -1.08
C GLU A 23 -30.78 21.90 0.38
N SER A 24 -30.79 22.78 1.38
CA SER A 24 -30.77 22.41 2.80
C SER A 24 -31.91 21.48 3.20
N THR A 25 -33.11 21.63 2.63
CA THR A 25 -34.25 20.74 2.88
C THR A 25 -33.99 19.30 2.45
N ARG A 26 -33.33 19.13 1.30
CA ARG A 26 -32.92 17.80 0.81
C ARG A 26 -31.86 17.18 1.71
N ILE A 27 -30.90 17.97 2.20
CA ILE A 27 -29.90 17.49 3.15
C ILE A 27 -30.57 16.92 4.41
N VAL A 28 -31.52 17.63 5.01
CA VAL A 28 -32.27 17.15 6.16
C VAL A 28 -32.96 15.80 5.88
N THR A 29 -33.61 15.69 4.72
CA THR A 29 -34.33 14.46 4.32
C THR A 29 -33.36 13.28 4.12
N LEU A 30 -32.26 13.51 3.41
CA LEU A 30 -31.24 12.49 3.15
C LEU A 30 -30.58 12.01 4.45
N CYS A 31 -30.18 12.95 5.32
CA CYS A 31 -29.60 12.60 6.62
C CYS A 31 -30.59 11.85 7.51
N THR A 32 -31.87 12.20 7.49
CA THR A 32 -32.90 11.50 8.27
C THR A 32 -32.97 10.03 7.86
N ARG A 33 -33.08 9.74 6.57
CA ARG A 33 -33.12 8.37 6.05
C ARG A 33 -31.81 7.60 6.28
N ALA A 34 -30.69 8.29 6.15
CA ALA A 34 -29.38 7.67 6.36
C ALA A 34 -29.15 7.30 7.83
N LEU A 35 -29.62 8.14 8.79
CA LEU A 35 -29.55 7.87 10.22
C LEU A 35 -30.50 6.75 10.69
N GLU A 36 -31.54 6.42 9.93
CA GLU A 36 -32.38 5.23 10.18
C GLU A 36 -31.59 3.93 9.91
N LEU A 37 -30.64 3.97 8.98
CA LEU A 37 -29.81 2.83 8.59
C LEU A 37 -28.49 2.76 9.35
N ASP A 38 -27.89 3.89 9.64
CA ASP A 38 -26.65 4.02 10.42
C ASP A 38 -26.80 5.12 11.49
N PRO A 39 -27.33 4.78 12.66
CA PRO A 39 -27.60 5.72 13.74
C PRO A 39 -26.35 6.29 14.41
N TYR A 40 -25.16 5.72 14.12
CA TYR A 40 -23.90 6.10 14.78
C TYR A 40 -22.96 6.91 13.90
N GLU A 41 -23.35 7.30 12.69
CA GLU A 41 -22.52 8.10 11.80
C GLU A 41 -22.55 9.58 12.19
N GLU A 42 -21.52 10.03 12.92
CA GLU A 42 -21.38 11.40 13.43
C GLU A 42 -21.56 12.47 12.34
N ARG A 43 -21.00 12.23 11.16
CA ARG A 43 -21.06 13.18 10.04
C ARG A 43 -22.49 13.48 9.62
N LEU A 44 -23.40 12.50 9.65
CA LEU A 44 -24.79 12.71 9.27
C LEU A 44 -25.54 13.59 10.29
N TYR A 45 -25.23 13.46 11.59
CA TYR A 45 -25.75 14.37 12.61
C TYR A 45 -25.31 15.80 12.35
N LEU A 46 -24.01 16.02 12.14
CA LEU A 46 -23.44 17.34 11.90
C LEU A 46 -24.01 18.02 10.65
N GLU A 47 -24.11 17.28 9.55
CA GLU A 47 -24.70 17.76 8.30
C GLU A 47 -26.17 18.16 8.48
N LYS A 48 -26.95 17.35 9.19
CA LYS A 48 -28.36 17.62 9.44
C LYS A 48 -28.55 18.81 10.37
N ILE A 49 -27.72 18.94 11.42
CA ILE A 49 -27.76 20.10 12.35
C ILE A 49 -27.51 21.40 11.59
N VAL A 50 -26.44 21.45 10.79
CA VAL A 50 -26.10 22.64 9.98
C VAL A 50 -27.21 22.99 8.98
N ALA A 51 -27.79 21.97 8.34
CA ALA A 51 -28.90 22.21 7.42
C ALA A 51 -30.16 22.73 8.12
N LEU A 52 -30.48 22.24 9.33
CA LEU A 52 -31.57 22.74 10.17
C LEU A 52 -31.33 24.17 10.63
N GLU A 53 -30.11 24.51 11.07
CA GLU A 53 -29.71 25.88 11.43
C GLU A 53 -29.86 26.82 10.23
N THR A 54 -29.43 26.40 9.02
CA THR A 54 -29.57 27.20 7.78
C THR A 54 -31.04 27.45 7.43
N LEU A 55 -31.93 26.50 7.76
CA LEU A 55 -33.39 26.63 7.56
C LEU A 55 -34.09 27.40 8.68
N GLY A 56 -33.37 27.88 9.70
CA GLY A 56 -33.94 28.55 10.86
C GLY A 56 -34.66 27.63 11.86
N ARG A 57 -34.51 26.32 11.72
CA ARG A 57 -35.15 25.27 12.56
C ARG A 57 -34.27 24.95 13.77
N HIS A 58 -34.02 25.97 14.61
CA HIS A 58 -33.04 25.88 15.71
C HIS A 58 -33.41 24.86 16.79
N GLU A 59 -34.68 24.79 17.19
CA GLU A 59 -35.15 23.82 18.19
C GLU A 59 -34.89 22.37 17.79
N GLU A 60 -35.11 22.05 16.51
CA GLU A 60 -34.89 20.69 16.00
C GLU A 60 -33.37 20.38 15.89
N ALA A 61 -32.56 21.38 15.58
CA ALA A 61 -31.09 21.24 15.57
C ALA A 61 -30.57 20.94 16.98
N GLU A 62 -31.06 21.65 18.00
CA GLU A 62 -30.70 21.43 19.40
C GLU A 62 -31.13 20.04 19.90
N ASP A 63 -32.36 19.63 19.58
CA ASP A 63 -32.85 18.29 19.92
C ASP A 63 -32.02 17.18 19.28
N LEU A 64 -31.62 17.36 18.04
CA LEU A 64 -30.78 16.43 17.33
C LEU A 64 -29.37 16.35 17.94
N ALA A 65 -28.80 17.49 18.31
CA ALA A 65 -27.48 17.56 18.96
C ALA A 65 -27.51 16.86 20.33
N ARG A 66 -28.56 17.10 21.15
CA ARG A 66 -28.76 16.42 22.44
C ARG A 66 -28.89 14.89 22.28
N ARG A 67 -29.66 14.43 21.30
CA ARG A 67 -29.81 12.98 21.01
C ARG A 67 -28.52 12.35 20.56
N GLY A 68 -27.78 12.99 19.64
CA GLY A 68 -26.49 12.50 19.16
C GLY A 68 -25.44 12.41 20.27
N SER A 69 -25.39 13.40 21.17
CA SER A 69 -24.51 13.38 22.35
C SER A 69 -24.93 12.30 23.36
N ALA A 70 -26.20 12.13 23.63
CA ALA A 70 -26.72 11.11 24.55
C ALA A 70 -26.45 9.68 24.05
N MET A 71 -26.43 9.47 22.74
CA MET A 71 -26.08 8.19 22.11
C MET A 71 -24.56 7.96 21.97
N GLY A 72 -23.72 8.94 22.33
CA GLY A 72 -22.27 8.86 22.16
C GLY A 72 -21.82 8.93 20.70
N CYS A 73 -22.69 9.40 19.79
CA CYS A 73 -22.38 9.54 18.36
C CYS A 73 -21.61 10.83 18.05
N LEU A 74 -21.72 11.83 18.91
CA LEU A 74 -21.00 13.09 18.83
C LEU A 74 -19.90 13.10 19.87
N HIS A 75 -18.65 13.09 19.44
CA HIS A 75 -17.48 13.00 20.33
C HIS A 75 -17.26 14.25 21.18
N HIS A 76 -17.89 15.37 20.84
CA HIS A 76 -17.83 16.61 21.60
C HIS A 76 -19.26 17.10 21.85
N ALA A 77 -19.56 17.54 23.08
CA ALA A 77 -20.80 18.25 23.38
C ALA A 77 -20.89 19.49 22.49
N ILE A 78 -21.77 19.43 21.49
CA ILE A 78 -21.98 20.56 20.58
C ILE A 78 -22.94 21.51 21.27
N GLU A 79 -22.44 22.66 21.74
CA GLU A 79 -23.31 23.73 22.26
C GLU A 79 -24.22 24.23 21.13
N PRO A 80 -25.51 24.49 21.43
CA PRO A 80 -26.44 25.12 20.50
C PRO A 80 -25.85 26.40 19.90
N GLY A 81 -25.94 26.54 18.57
CA GLY A 81 -25.36 27.67 17.84
C GLY A 81 -23.87 27.55 17.47
N ARG A 82 -23.16 26.52 17.96
CA ARG A 82 -21.75 26.26 17.60
C ARG A 82 -21.55 25.07 16.66
N ALA A 83 -22.60 24.31 16.34
CA ALA A 83 -22.52 23.16 15.46
C ALA A 83 -21.93 23.50 14.08
N GLY A 84 -22.28 24.64 13.52
CA GLY A 84 -21.71 25.13 12.25
C GLY A 84 -20.22 25.42 12.32
N SER A 85 -19.68 25.86 13.48
CA SER A 85 -18.24 26.09 13.65
C SER A 85 -17.47 24.77 13.82
N ALA A 86 -17.97 23.86 14.61
CA ALA A 86 -17.39 22.53 14.81
C ALA A 86 -17.36 21.75 13.48
N TYR A 87 -18.45 21.78 12.72
CA TYR A 87 -18.51 21.21 11.39
C TYR A 87 -17.50 21.82 10.42
N ARG A 88 -17.36 23.16 10.39
CA ARG A 88 -16.35 23.82 9.56
C ARG A 88 -14.92 23.42 9.92
N GLN A 89 -14.63 23.29 11.22
CA GLN A 89 -13.31 22.82 11.69
C GLN A 89 -13.04 21.37 11.24
N MET A 90 -14.00 20.49 11.41
CA MET A 90 -13.91 19.10 10.95
C MET A 90 -13.68 19.03 9.43
N ARG A 91 -14.46 19.78 8.64
CA ARG A 91 -14.30 19.85 7.17
C ARG A 91 -12.96 20.44 6.75
N GLN A 92 -12.43 21.40 7.50
CA GLN A 92 -11.11 21.95 7.24
C GLN A 92 -10.02 20.92 7.53
N ALA A 93 -10.14 20.15 8.61
CA ALA A 93 -9.23 19.08 8.93
C ALA A 93 -9.25 17.98 7.85
N ASP A 94 -10.45 17.56 7.38
CA ASP A 94 -10.61 16.59 6.27
C ASP A 94 -9.92 17.09 4.99
N ARG A 95 -10.15 18.34 4.59
CA ARG A 95 -9.51 18.94 3.40
C ARG A 95 -8.01 19.03 3.54
N ASN A 96 -7.51 19.36 4.72
CA ASN A 96 -6.08 19.38 4.98
C ASN A 96 -5.48 17.99 4.85
N MET A 97 -6.15 16.97 5.40
CA MET A 97 -5.72 15.58 5.28
C MET A 97 -5.76 15.08 3.82
N GLU A 98 -6.82 15.40 3.07
CA GLU A 98 -6.90 15.08 1.62
C GLU A 98 -5.77 15.76 0.83
N SER A 99 -5.45 17.02 1.15
CA SER A 99 -4.33 17.75 0.54
C SER A 99 -2.98 17.13 0.90
N GLU A 100 -2.77 16.73 2.16
CA GLU A 100 -1.54 16.05 2.60
C GLU A 100 -1.37 14.69 1.92
N VAL A 101 -2.44 13.89 1.86
CA VAL A 101 -2.42 12.60 1.15
C VAL A 101 -2.16 12.80 -0.35
N SER A 102 -2.77 13.82 -0.98
CA SER A 102 -2.52 14.12 -2.39
C SER A 102 -1.07 14.53 -2.64
N LYS A 103 -0.48 15.36 -1.76
CA LYS A 103 0.94 15.71 -1.82
C LYS A 103 1.83 14.48 -1.63
N LEU A 104 1.49 13.61 -0.68
CA LEU A 104 2.22 12.37 -0.45
C LEU A 104 2.20 11.49 -1.70
N ILE A 105 1.00 11.28 -2.29
CA ILE A 105 0.86 10.47 -3.51
C ILE A 105 1.64 11.06 -4.67
N SER A 106 1.60 12.39 -4.86
CA SER A 106 2.37 13.06 -5.92
C SER A 106 3.89 13.08 -5.69
N ALA A 107 4.33 12.84 -4.45
CA ALA A 107 5.74 12.71 -4.11
C ALA A 107 6.26 11.26 -4.26
N LEU A 108 5.35 10.27 -4.40
CA LEU A 108 5.76 8.91 -4.73
C LEU A 108 6.20 8.87 -6.20
N PRO A 109 7.28 8.16 -6.50
CA PRO A 109 7.76 8.05 -7.87
C PRO A 109 6.67 7.43 -8.75
N ASP A 110 6.38 8.10 -9.85
CA ASP A 110 5.45 7.57 -10.86
C ASP A 110 6.09 6.34 -11.53
N THR A 111 5.29 5.33 -11.83
CA THR A 111 5.75 4.03 -12.29
C THR A 111 6.10 4.03 -13.80
N GLU A 112 6.68 5.11 -14.32
CA GLU A 112 7.14 5.18 -15.71
C GLU A 112 8.35 4.29 -15.98
N ASP A 113 9.12 3.98 -14.94
CA ASP A 113 10.24 3.04 -15.05
C ASP A 113 9.70 1.59 -15.13
N THR A 114 9.95 0.94 -16.26
CA THR A 114 9.45 -0.42 -16.56
C THR A 114 10.41 -1.52 -16.12
N GLY A 115 11.62 -1.16 -15.65
CA GLY A 115 12.68 -2.07 -15.24
C GLY A 115 12.58 -2.56 -13.79
N ALA A 116 13.45 -3.49 -13.41
CA ALA A 116 13.57 -3.96 -12.03
C ALA A 116 14.06 -2.85 -11.09
N CYS A 117 13.58 -2.87 -9.86
CA CYS A 117 14.09 -1.98 -8.82
C CYS A 117 15.50 -2.40 -8.40
N ILE A 118 16.51 -1.53 -8.65
CA ILE A 118 17.88 -1.72 -8.15
C ILE A 118 18.05 -0.90 -6.88
N CYS A 119 18.42 -1.53 -5.79
CA CYS A 119 18.62 -0.89 -4.49
C CYS A 119 19.90 -1.37 -3.81
N ASP A 120 20.25 -0.77 -2.67
CA ASP A 120 21.30 -1.29 -1.81
C ASP A 120 20.86 -2.60 -1.11
N PHE A 121 21.84 -3.36 -0.61
CA PHE A 121 21.56 -4.68 -0.02
C PHE A 121 20.74 -4.61 1.29
N GLU A 122 20.85 -3.52 2.07
CA GLU A 122 20.05 -3.34 3.28
C GLU A 122 18.58 -3.14 2.92
N THR A 123 18.29 -2.25 1.98
CA THR A 123 16.95 -2.04 1.43
C THR A 123 16.38 -3.34 0.83
N PHE A 124 17.19 -4.10 0.09
CA PHE A 124 16.81 -5.40 -0.45
C PHE A 124 16.35 -6.38 0.65
N LYS A 125 17.06 -6.45 1.78
CA LYS A 125 16.68 -7.32 2.91
C LYS A 125 15.31 -6.93 3.50
N GLU A 126 15.04 -5.65 3.62
CA GLU A 126 13.75 -5.17 4.14
C GLU A 126 12.60 -5.49 3.15
N ILE A 127 12.81 -5.26 1.87
CA ILE A 127 11.82 -5.63 0.84
C ILE A 127 11.58 -7.15 0.84
N TYR A 128 12.65 -7.95 0.93
CA TYR A 128 12.55 -9.40 1.02
C TYR A 128 11.73 -9.86 2.25
N ARG A 129 11.95 -9.22 3.40
CA ARG A 129 11.18 -9.51 4.63
C ARG A 129 9.69 -9.26 4.43
N VAL A 130 9.31 -8.14 3.79
CA VAL A 130 7.92 -7.81 3.46
C VAL A 130 7.34 -8.84 2.49
N GLN A 131 8.05 -9.15 1.40
CA GLN A 131 7.62 -10.12 0.38
C GLN A 131 7.45 -11.53 0.95
N ARG A 132 8.29 -11.94 1.90
CA ARG A 132 8.12 -13.20 2.65
C ARG A 132 6.80 -13.22 3.44
N GLY A 133 6.41 -12.12 4.05
CA GLY A 133 5.12 -11.98 4.72
C GLY A 133 3.94 -12.13 3.75
N VAL A 134 4.04 -11.54 2.57
CA VAL A 134 3.05 -11.65 1.49
C VAL A 134 2.97 -13.11 0.98
N GLN A 135 4.12 -13.76 0.77
CA GLN A 135 4.20 -15.16 0.37
C GLN A 135 3.45 -16.09 1.33
N VAL A 136 3.72 -15.95 2.63
CA VAL A 136 3.06 -16.78 3.67
C VAL A 136 1.55 -16.55 3.70
N ARG A 137 1.09 -15.32 3.49
CA ARG A 137 -0.33 -14.94 3.59
C ARG A 137 -1.14 -15.31 2.36
N TYR A 138 -0.56 -15.15 1.18
CA TYR A 138 -1.29 -15.24 -0.11
C TYR A 138 -0.83 -16.42 -0.98
N GLY A 139 0.17 -17.19 -0.56
CA GLY A 139 0.69 -18.34 -1.31
C GLY A 139 1.48 -17.96 -2.58
N LEU A 140 1.89 -16.68 -2.71
CA LEU A 140 2.71 -16.22 -3.83
C LEU A 140 4.13 -16.77 -3.66
N GLN A 141 4.74 -17.25 -4.75
CA GLN A 141 6.12 -17.71 -4.71
C GLN A 141 7.10 -16.57 -4.92
N VAL A 142 8.17 -16.59 -4.15
CA VAL A 142 9.30 -15.67 -4.28
C VAL A 142 10.54 -16.51 -4.53
N PHE A 143 11.31 -16.16 -5.56
CA PHE A 143 12.57 -16.83 -5.90
C PHE A 143 13.73 -15.88 -5.65
N LEU A 144 14.83 -16.40 -5.14
CA LEU A 144 16.08 -15.66 -5.03
C LEU A 144 17.07 -16.24 -6.03
N ALA A 145 17.74 -15.38 -6.77
CA ALA A 145 18.85 -15.76 -7.64
C ALA A 145 20.11 -14.96 -7.28
N ILE A 146 21.24 -15.61 -7.34
CA ILE A 146 22.55 -14.94 -7.26
C ILE A 146 23.20 -15.05 -8.63
N LEU A 147 23.47 -13.91 -9.24
CA LEU A 147 24.22 -13.83 -10.49
C LEU A 147 25.68 -13.49 -10.15
N THR A 148 26.61 -14.25 -10.69
CA THR A 148 28.04 -14.10 -10.42
C THR A 148 28.79 -13.88 -11.74
N VAL A 149 29.54 -12.78 -11.80
CA VAL A 149 30.51 -12.51 -12.86
C VAL A 149 31.87 -13.04 -12.42
N ALA A 150 32.43 -13.97 -13.15
CA ALA A 150 33.76 -14.53 -12.90
C ALA A 150 34.71 -14.20 -14.04
N PRO A 151 35.87 -13.56 -13.78
CA PRO A 151 36.89 -13.38 -14.79
C PRO A 151 37.46 -14.73 -15.21
N SER A 152 37.59 -14.95 -16.51
CA SER A 152 38.19 -16.20 -17.07
C SER A 152 39.69 -16.08 -17.28
N GLN A 153 40.22 -14.85 -17.20
CA GLN A 153 41.65 -14.53 -17.36
C GLN A 153 42.04 -13.44 -16.35
N ASN A 154 43.32 -13.14 -16.24
CA ASN A 154 43.79 -12.00 -15.46
C ASN A 154 43.22 -10.70 -16.05
N THR A 155 42.23 -10.15 -15.40
CA THR A 155 41.57 -8.91 -15.76
C THR A 155 41.85 -7.87 -14.68
N ASP A 156 41.85 -6.60 -15.07
CA ASP A 156 41.97 -5.50 -14.12
C ASP A 156 40.71 -5.39 -13.23
N ALA A 157 40.91 -4.90 -12.01
CA ALA A 157 39.81 -4.68 -11.08
C ALA A 157 38.76 -3.68 -11.60
N ASP A 158 39.26 -2.62 -12.29
CA ASP A 158 38.38 -1.59 -12.87
C ASP A 158 37.58 -2.14 -14.05
N GLU A 159 38.15 -2.99 -14.88
CA GLU A 159 37.41 -3.67 -15.96
C GLU A 159 36.32 -4.61 -15.39
N THR A 160 36.64 -5.28 -14.30
CA THR A 160 35.69 -6.17 -13.63
C THR A 160 34.54 -5.36 -13.01
N ALA A 161 34.83 -4.24 -12.37
CA ALA A 161 33.82 -3.35 -11.81
C ALA A 161 32.86 -2.84 -12.89
N LEU A 162 33.38 -2.42 -14.04
CA LEU A 162 32.59 -1.98 -15.20
C LEU A 162 31.69 -3.10 -15.73
N MET A 163 32.18 -4.32 -15.81
CA MET A 163 31.37 -5.48 -16.26
C MET A 163 30.26 -5.80 -15.32
N VAL A 164 30.46 -5.65 -14.01
CA VAL A 164 29.43 -5.84 -12.99
C VAL A 164 28.38 -4.72 -13.02
N GLU A 165 28.79 -3.48 -13.31
CA GLU A 165 27.87 -2.37 -13.52
C GLU A 165 26.97 -2.61 -14.74
N GLN A 166 27.55 -3.02 -15.87
CA GLN A 166 26.80 -3.41 -17.07
C GLN A 166 25.83 -4.57 -16.79
N LEU A 167 26.20 -5.52 -15.92
CA LEU A 167 25.25 -6.55 -15.47
C LEU A 167 24.08 -5.92 -14.71
N GLY A 168 24.30 -4.90 -13.88
CA GLY A 168 23.24 -4.15 -13.22
C GLY A 168 22.25 -3.56 -14.21
N ASP A 169 22.72 -2.90 -15.27
CA ASP A 169 21.89 -2.35 -16.35
C ASP A 169 21.08 -3.43 -17.07
N LEU A 170 21.69 -4.59 -17.32
CA LEU A 170 21.00 -5.73 -17.91
C LEU A 170 19.93 -6.31 -16.98
N ILE A 171 20.18 -6.38 -15.69
CA ILE A 171 19.20 -6.81 -14.69
C ILE A 171 18.01 -5.84 -14.72
N HIS A 172 18.27 -4.53 -14.65
CA HIS A 172 17.24 -3.51 -14.69
C HIS A 172 16.35 -3.64 -15.94
N THR A 173 16.94 -3.74 -17.11
CA THR A 173 16.21 -3.72 -18.40
C THR A 173 15.52 -5.04 -18.74
N ASN A 174 15.99 -6.18 -18.23
CA ASN A 174 15.45 -7.51 -18.57
C ASN A 174 14.50 -8.10 -17.54
N LEU A 175 14.37 -7.48 -16.38
CA LEU A 175 13.44 -7.87 -15.33
C LEU A 175 12.25 -6.90 -15.25
N ARG A 176 11.22 -7.32 -14.52
CA ARG A 176 9.99 -6.56 -14.36
C ARG A 176 10.12 -5.57 -13.19
N GLN A 177 9.29 -4.55 -13.20
CA GLN A 177 9.18 -3.55 -12.12
C GLN A 177 8.90 -4.15 -10.73
N CYS A 178 8.23 -5.30 -10.66
CA CYS A 178 7.98 -6.00 -9.39
C CYS A 178 9.17 -6.85 -8.91
N ASP A 179 10.21 -7.01 -9.73
CA ASP A 179 11.43 -7.71 -9.36
C ASP A 179 12.41 -6.72 -8.73
N VAL A 180 13.21 -7.20 -7.79
CA VAL A 180 14.15 -6.35 -7.03
C VAL A 180 15.54 -6.96 -7.10
N ALA A 181 16.54 -6.14 -7.31
CA ALA A 181 17.94 -6.57 -7.29
C ALA A 181 18.81 -5.66 -6.45
N ALA A 182 19.88 -6.21 -5.93
CA ALA A 182 20.90 -5.47 -5.20
C ALA A 182 22.31 -6.02 -5.49
N ARG A 183 23.29 -5.13 -5.48
CA ARG A 183 24.70 -5.56 -5.49
C ARG A 183 25.00 -6.25 -4.14
N TYR A 184 25.42 -7.51 -4.20
CA TYR A 184 25.70 -8.31 -3.01
C TYR A 184 27.18 -8.33 -2.65
N THR A 185 28.02 -8.49 -3.66
CA THR A 185 29.50 -8.36 -3.55
C THR A 185 30.03 -7.61 -4.76
N ASP A 186 31.35 -7.41 -4.83
CA ASP A 186 31.99 -6.76 -5.98
C ASP A 186 31.78 -7.49 -7.30
N MET A 187 31.42 -8.78 -7.26
CA MET A 187 31.20 -9.63 -8.43
C MET A 187 29.81 -10.24 -8.53
N GLN A 188 28.89 -9.85 -7.62
CA GLN A 188 27.61 -10.54 -7.51
C GLN A 188 26.43 -9.58 -7.33
N TYR A 189 25.34 -9.91 -8.02
CA TYR A 189 24.01 -9.39 -7.74
C TYR A 189 23.13 -10.47 -7.14
N VAL A 190 22.33 -10.08 -6.15
CA VAL A 190 21.19 -10.86 -5.69
C VAL A 190 19.93 -10.30 -6.33
N VAL A 191 19.05 -11.18 -6.80
CA VAL A 191 17.81 -10.83 -7.47
C VAL A 191 16.66 -11.55 -6.78
N MET A 192 15.57 -10.84 -6.53
CA MET A 192 14.31 -11.38 -6.07
C MET A 192 13.28 -11.30 -7.18
N LEU A 193 12.78 -12.47 -7.61
CA LEU A 193 11.74 -12.60 -8.62
C LEU A 193 10.40 -12.89 -7.93
N SER A 194 9.41 -12.03 -8.18
CA SER A 194 8.11 -12.07 -7.51
C SER A 194 7.03 -12.68 -8.41
N GLY A 195 6.20 -13.56 -7.84
CA GLY A 195 4.98 -14.06 -8.49
C GLY A 195 5.20 -15.07 -9.63
N SER A 196 6.37 -15.68 -9.75
CA SER A 196 6.70 -16.63 -10.81
C SER A 196 6.49 -18.07 -10.37
N THR A 197 6.18 -18.97 -11.33
CA THR A 197 6.30 -20.42 -11.14
C THR A 197 7.77 -20.82 -11.26
N ALA A 198 8.16 -22.00 -10.76
CA ALA A 198 9.55 -22.46 -10.84
C ALA A 198 10.11 -22.44 -12.28
N GLU A 199 9.28 -22.78 -13.26
CA GLU A 199 9.66 -22.75 -14.69
C GLU A 199 9.80 -21.30 -15.23
N SER A 200 9.02 -20.36 -14.70
CA SER A 200 9.10 -18.95 -15.10
C SER A 200 10.21 -18.18 -14.39
N GLY A 201 10.78 -18.70 -13.32
CA GLY A 201 11.91 -18.06 -12.61
C GLY A 201 13.22 -18.14 -13.41
N THR A 202 13.44 -19.18 -14.21
CA THR A 202 14.67 -19.32 -15.01
C THR A 202 14.68 -18.47 -16.27
N GLY A 203 13.51 -18.27 -16.92
CA GLY A 203 13.40 -17.52 -18.18
C GLY A 203 14.01 -16.11 -18.15
N PRO A 204 13.67 -15.28 -17.14
CA PRO A 204 14.30 -13.96 -16.98
C PRO A 204 15.81 -14.03 -16.81
N LEU A 205 16.33 -14.99 -16.04
CA LEU A 205 17.76 -15.17 -15.81
C LEU A 205 18.52 -15.58 -17.08
N GLU A 206 17.91 -16.45 -17.89
CA GLU A 206 18.47 -16.83 -19.19
C GLU A 206 18.48 -15.65 -20.19
N ARG A 207 17.48 -14.77 -20.14
CA ARG A 207 17.50 -13.53 -20.95
C ARG A 207 18.66 -12.62 -20.55
N ILE A 208 18.87 -12.41 -19.25
CA ILE A 208 20.01 -11.63 -18.73
C ILE A 208 21.32 -12.26 -19.20
N LYS A 209 21.46 -13.58 -19.05
CA LYS A 209 22.66 -14.30 -19.48
C LYS A 209 22.90 -14.19 -20.98
N ALA A 210 21.87 -14.34 -21.81
CA ALA A 210 21.96 -14.15 -23.24
C ALA A 210 22.33 -12.71 -23.63
N ALA A 211 21.79 -11.71 -22.93
CA ALA A 211 22.14 -10.30 -23.14
C ALA A 211 23.57 -10.00 -22.71
N PHE A 212 24.03 -10.56 -21.59
CA PHE A 212 25.42 -10.42 -21.13
C PHE A 212 26.43 -10.91 -22.16
N TYR A 213 26.19 -12.07 -22.77
CA TYR A 213 27.06 -12.61 -23.79
C TYR A 213 27.01 -11.88 -25.16
N ARG A 214 26.17 -10.86 -25.29
CA ARG A 214 26.18 -9.93 -26.44
C ARG A 214 27.06 -8.70 -26.21
N ILE A 215 27.54 -8.46 -25.00
CA ILE A 215 28.45 -7.36 -24.69
C ILE A 215 29.78 -7.65 -25.35
N PRO A 216 30.39 -6.74 -26.15
CA PRO A 216 31.65 -7.00 -26.84
C PRO A 216 32.80 -7.42 -25.93
N ALA A 217 32.82 -6.91 -24.68
CA ALA A 217 33.89 -7.18 -23.72
C ALA A 217 33.68 -8.50 -22.93
N HIS A 218 32.59 -9.23 -23.14
CA HIS A 218 32.25 -10.43 -22.34
C HIS A 218 33.27 -11.58 -22.47
N GLY A 219 34.08 -11.64 -23.54
CA GLY A 219 34.94 -12.81 -23.83
C GLY A 219 35.92 -13.18 -22.73
N ARG A 220 36.17 -12.29 -21.78
CA ARG A 220 37.03 -12.52 -20.59
C ARG A 220 36.24 -12.84 -19.32
N TYR A 221 34.90 -12.91 -19.37
CA TYR A 221 34.06 -13.11 -18.23
C TYR A 221 33.04 -14.21 -18.44
N LEU A 222 32.73 -14.93 -17.37
CA LEU A 222 31.68 -15.93 -17.32
C LEU A 222 30.57 -15.44 -16.39
N LEU A 223 29.32 -15.48 -16.87
CA LEU A 223 28.16 -15.23 -16.06
C LEU A 223 27.52 -16.56 -15.67
N SER A 224 27.41 -16.80 -14.38
CA SER A 224 26.66 -17.92 -13.83
C SER A 224 25.56 -17.40 -12.90
N TYR A 225 24.52 -18.22 -12.69
CA TYR A 225 23.52 -17.93 -11.67
C TYR A 225 23.12 -19.19 -10.90
N SER A 226 22.68 -18.97 -9.66
CA SER A 226 22.08 -19.99 -8.81
C SER A 226 20.71 -19.50 -8.41
N LEU A 227 19.68 -20.37 -8.61
CA LEU A 227 18.29 -20.07 -8.24
C LEU A 227 17.94 -20.82 -6.95
N TYR A 228 17.38 -20.11 -6.00
CA TYR A 228 16.95 -20.64 -4.72
C TYR A 228 15.46 -20.34 -4.49
N VAL A 229 14.72 -21.38 -4.09
CA VAL A 229 13.31 -21.26 -3.70
C VAL A 229 13.24 -21.28 -2.18
N PRO A 230 12.98 -20.14 -1.53
CA PRO A 230 12.84 -20.11 -0.08
C PRO A 230 11.61 -20.90 0.36
N GLU A 231 11.80 -21.95 1.16
CA GLU A 231 10.68 -22.66 1.75
C GLU A 231 9.83 -21.73 2.61
N ALA A 232 8.51 -21.77 2.45
CA ALA A 232 7.59 -21.11 3.35
C ALA A 232 7.68 -21.80 4.71
N LYS A 233 8.47 -21.28 5.65
CA LYS A 233 8.44 -21.76 7.03
C LYS A 233 7.03 -21.52 7.56
N ALA A 234 6.26 -22.60 7.71
CA ALA A 234 5.00 -22.55 8.42
C ALA A 234 5.27 -21.92 9.81
N ASP A 235 4.50 -20.90 10.16
CA ASP A 235 4.64 -20.13 11.39
C ASP A 235 4.53 -21.06 12.61
N SER A 236 5.69 -21.53 13.11
CA SER A 236 5.78 -22.38 14.30
C SER A 236 5.29 -21.68 15.58
N GLY A 237 4.97 -20.41 15.51
CA GLY A 237 4.42 -19.61 16.62
C GLY A 237 2.94 -19.90 16.92
N ARG A 238 2.13 -20.24 15.91
CA ARG A 238 0.70 -20.55 16.11
C ARG A 238 0.47 -21.92 16.75
N ALA A 239 1.34 -22.89 16.48
CA ALA A 239 1.25 -24.22 17.08
C ALA A 239 1.62 -24.22 18.58
N ARG A 240 2.53 -23.36 19.01
CA ARG A 240 2.89 -23.22 20.43
C ARG A 240 1.80 -22.52 21.27
N ARG A 241 1.03 -21.59 20.68
CA ARG A 241 -0.08 -20.92 21.39
C ARG A 241 -1.28 -21.86 21.60
N ARG A 242 -1.61 -22.70 20.60
CA ARG A 242 -2.70 -23.69 20.75
C ARG A 242 -2.38 -24.80 21.77
N LYS A 243 -1.11 -25.20 21.93
CA LYS A 243 -0.70 -26.16 22.98
C LYS A 243 -0.69 -25.57 24.39
N LYS A 244 -0.52 -24.25 24.55
CA LYS A 244 -0.56 -23.60 25.87
C LYS A 244 -1.99 -23.36 26.38
N THR A 245 -2.96 -23.16 25.52
CA THR A 245 -4.38 -23.04 25.90
C THR A 245 -5.00 -24.38 26.24
N ALA A 246 -4.69 -25.45 25.50
CA ALA A 246 -5.18 -26.80 25.78
C ALA A 246 -4.59 -27.44 27.08
N LYS A 247 -3.52 -26.89 27.64
CA LYS A 247 -2.92 -27.37 28.91
C LYS A 247 -3.43 -26.61 30.15
N LYS A 248 -4.27 -25.57 29.97
CA LYS A 248 -4.90 -24.81 31.06
C LYS A 248 -6.36 -25.22 31.33
N GLU A 249 -6.91 -26.10 30.50
CA GLU A 249 -8.28 -26.62 30.63
C GLU A 249 -8.33 -28.10 31.03
N LYS A 250 -7.24 -28.61 31.60
CA LYS A 250 -7.19 -29.89 32.32
C LYS A 250 -6.65 -29.60 33.75
#